data_ea7511caa0c62f78ab7953e7b6368eb4
#
_entry.id   ea7511caa0c62f78ab7953e7b6368eb4
#
_cell.length_a   1.000
_cell.length_b   1.000
_cell.length_c   1.000
_cell.angle_alpha   90.00
_cell.angle_beta   90.00
_cell.angle_gamma   90.00
#
_symmetry.space_group_name_H-M   'P 1'
#
loop_
_entity.id
_entity.type
_entity.pdbx_description
1 polymer ?
#
loop_
_entity_poly.entity_id
_entity_poly.type
_entity_poly.pdbx_seq_one_letter_code
_entity_poly.pdbx_strand_id
1 'polypeptide(L)'
;MVVADGGSVDSLADAVREAGGDSSADGAQAFNPCPSNGSLCTIMPIGDSITVGGPAGTNAGYRGPLYNLLKQSGRNVLYVGSSVFGRVTTTTNPLPMDQGHNEGHSSYSINDINNNLDGLDTATFNRFGGVDRDPNGGHWLDGIASGANARPPAFPDIITLMIGTNNAGGAQTTVQDQLHALLTKLTTLRPNTQIVVAQITPSNRTFDVSYNAFVASEVASLQAASKHVSLVDMYTNFPANGLYTDNLHPNDIGFAFMAKQWFDAIAKLTVAH
;
A
#
# COMPACT_ATOMS: atom_id res chain seq x y z
N MET A 1 -50.39 17.71 79.25
CA MET A 1 -51.53 18.10 78.41
C MET A 1 -51.20 17.76 77.01
N VAL A 2 -51.81 16.67 76.57
CA VAL A 2 -52.39 16.48 75.25
C VAL A 2 -51.32 16.29 74.11
N VAL A 3 -51.26 15.29 73.48
CA VAL A 3 -51.94 14.22 72.71
C VAL A 3 -50.93 13.86 71.58
N ALA A 4 -50.56 12.74 71.48
CA ALA A 4 -50.59 11.64 70.54
C ALA A 4 -50.96 11.98 69.11
N ASP A 5 -50.18 11.42 68.19
CA ASP A 5 -50.64 10.57 67.02
C ASP A 5 -49.34 10.19 66.28
N GLY A 6 -48.98 9.01 65.94
CA GLY A 6 -49.75 7.99 65.35
C GLY A 6 -49.51 8.04 63.77
N GLY A 7 -48.53 7.34 63.31
CA GLY A 7 -48.29 7.35 61.86
C GLY A 7 -47.33 6.22 61.40
N SER A 8 -47.92 5.12 61.14
CA SER A 8 -47.68 4.11 60.11
C SER A 8 -46.26 3.90 59.58
N VAL A 9 -45.73 2.73 59.83
CA VAL A 9 -44.61 2.10 59.12
C VAL A 9 -45.12 1.59 57.78
N ASP A 10 -44.72 2.21 56.70
CA ASP A 10 -44.89 1.68 55.38
C ASP A 10 -43.57 1.07 54.85
N SER A 11 -43.68 -0.15 54.47
CA SER A 11 -42.65 -1.02 53.94
C SER A 11 -42.00 -0.47 52.72
N LEU A 12 -40.68 -0.25 52.76
CA LEU A 12 -39.87 -0.09 51.59
C LEU A 12 -39.65 -1.45 50.95
N ALA A 13 -40.42 -1.72 49.89
CA ALA A 13 -40.15 -2.79 48.99
C ALA A 13 -38.88 -2.45 48.18
N ASP A 14 -37.85 -3.26 48.41
CA ASP A 14 -36.64 -3.29 47.60
C ASP A 14 -36.97 -3.52 46.14
N ALA A 15 -36.87 -2.47 45.31
CA ALA A 15 -36.79 -2.60 43.88
C ALA A 15 -35.31 -2.84 43.50
N VAL A 16 -34.92 -4.10 43.44
CA VAL A 16 -33.69 -4.52 42.74
C VAL A 16 -33.90 -4.19 41.28
N ARG A 17 -33.32 -3.06 40.87
CA ARG A 17 -33.12 -2.78 39.42
C ARG A 17 -31.97 -3.68 38.97
N GLU A 18 -32.30 -4.75 38.30
CA GLU A 18 -31.37 -5.44 37.40
C GLU A 18 -30.84 -4.43 36.37
N ALA A 19 -29.59 -4.06 36.55
CA ALA A 19 -28.81 -3.42 35.48
C ALA A 19 -28.63 -4.46 34.38
N GLY A 20 -29.55 -4.51 33.45
CA GLY A 20 -29.34 -5.17 32.19
C GLY A 20 -28.15 -4.51 31.50
N GLY A 21 -27.00 -5.10 31.63
CA GLY A 21 -25.84 -4.78 30.85
C GLY A 21 -26.14 -5.15 29.41
N ASP A 22 -26.57 -4.16 28.66
CA ASP A 22 -26.57 -4.22 27.19
C ASP A 22 -25.09 -4.15 26.77
N SER A 23 -24.44 -5.31 26.76
CA SER A 23 -23.17 -5.47 26.08
C SER A 23 -23.46 -5.51 24.59
N SER A 24 -23.80 -4.35 24.01
CA SER A 24 -23.57 -4.12 22.60
C SER A 24 -22.04 -4.28 22.43
N ALA A 25 -21.62 -5.44 21.97
CA ALA A 25 -20.30 -5.60 21.40
C ALA A 25 -20.25 -4.55 20.27
N ASP A 26 -19.57 -3.43 20.56
CA ASP A 26 -19.17 -2.47 19.57
C ASP A 26 -18.33 -3.27 18.57
N GLY A 27 -18.99 -3.74 17.50
CA GLY A 27 -18.30 -4.38 16.37
C GLY A 27 -17.35 -3.32 15.86
N ALA A 28 -16.07 -3.45 16.17
CA ALA A 28 -15.04 -2.57 15.68
C ALA A 28 -15.25 -2.45 14.17
N GLN A 29 -15.67 -1.27 13.72
CA GLN A 29 -15.93 -1.03 12.31
C GLN A 29 -14.65 -1.38 11.55
N ALA A 30 -14.74 -2.28 10.59
CA ALA A 30 -13.59 -2.69 9.80
C ALA A 30 -12.93 -1.44 9.22
N PHE A 31 -11.62 -1.33 9.36
CA PHE A 31 -10.86 -0.20 8.83
C PHE A 31 -11.11 -0.09 7.31
N ASN A 32 -11.65 1.04 6.90
CA ASN A 32 -11.82 1.39 5.49
C ASN A 32 -10.89 2.56 5.16
N PRO A 33 -9.83 2.37 4.38
CA PRO A 33 -8.91 3.45 4.04
C PRO A 33 -9.54 4.51 3.13
N CYS A 34 -10.51 4.13 2.31
CA CYS A 34 -11.11 5.01 1.31
C CYS A 34 -12.33 5.75 1.84
N PRO A 35 -12.63 6.96 1.34
CA PRO A 35 -13.84 7.67 1.69
C PRO A 35 -15.10 6.86 1.38
N SER A 36 -16.01 6.76 2.33
CA SER A 36 -17.27 6.01 2.20
C SER A 36 -18.34 6.73 1.39
N ASN A 37 -18.13 8.01 1.06
CA ASN A 37 -19.10 8.88 0.37
C ASN A 37 -18.92 8.93 -1.15
N GLY A 38 -18.12 8.04 -1.75
CA GLY A 38 -17.84 8.02 -3.18
C GLY A 38 -16.80 9.02 -3.66
N SER A 39 -16.18 9.78 -2.76
CA SER A 39 -15.02 10.62 -3.10
C SER A 39 -13.84 9.77 -3.59
N LEU A 40 -12.89 10.43 -4.26
CA LEU A 40 -11.67 9.76 -4.75
C LEU A 40 -10.93 9.05 -3.63
N CYS A 41 -10.61 7.78 -3.85
CA CYS A 41 -9.66 7.04 -3.05
C CYS A 41 -8.27 7.13 -3.72
N THR A 42 -7.30 7.65 -3.00
CA THR A 42 -5.95 7.85 -3.51
C THR A 42 -5.08 6.63 -3.29
N ILE A 43 -4.40 6.19 -4.35
CA ILE A 43 -3.49 5.03 -4.31
C ILE A 43 -2.10 5.49 -4.73
N MET A 44 -1.09 5.24 -3.90
CA MET A 44 0.31 5.49 -4.23
C MET A 44 1.03 4.18 -4.53
N PRO A 45 1.30 3.86 -5.82
CA PRO A 45 2.12 2.71 -6.17
C PRO A 45 3.59 3.00 -5.89
N ILE A 46 4.22 2.21 -5.01
CA ILE A 46 5.64 2.32 -4.65
C ILE A 46 6.36 1.03 -5.04
N GLY A 47 7.54 1.16 -5.67
CA GLY A 47 8.37 0.02 -6.01
C GLY A 47 9.52 0.33 -6.97
N ASP A 48 9.96 -0.70 -7.66
CA ASP A 48 11.08 -0.64 -8.59
C ASP A 48 10.62 -0.55 -10.07
N SER A 49 11.45 -1.04 -11.01
CA SER A 49 11.17 -1.06 -12.45
C SER A 49 9.88 -1.80 -12.80
N ILE A 50 9.47 -2.79 -12.02
CA ILE A 50 8.22 -3.54 -12.26
C ILE A 50 7.02 -2.63 -11.97
N THR A 51 7.10 -1.78 -10.96
CA THR A 51 6.09 -0.76 -10.67
C THR A 51 6.09 0.36 -11.72
N VAL A 52 7.25 0.76 -12.25
CA VAL A 52 7.33 1.68 -13.40
C VAL A 52 6.58 1.12 -14.60
N GLY A 53 6.77 -0.15 -14.92
CA GLY A 53 6.08 -0.81 -16.01
C GLY A 53 6.98 -1.46 -17.05
N GLY A 54 8.07 -2.07 -16.61
CA GLY A 54 8.92 -2.91 -17.45
C GLY A 54 10.30 -2.31 -17.74
N PRO A 55 11.13 -3.03 -18.52
CA PRO A 55 12.55 -2.73 -18.64
C PRO A 55 12.86 -1.35 -19.23
N ALA A 56 11.94 -0.78 -19.97
CA ALA A 56 12.13 0.53 -20.62
C ALA A 56 11.20 1.63 -20.07
N GLY A 57 10.38 1.33 -19.06
CA GLY A 57 9.36 2.28 -18.57
C GLY A 57 8.38 2.73 -19.66
N THR A 58 8.20 1.90 -20.69
CA THR A 58 7.45 2.25 -21.92
C THR A 58 5.96 1.96 -21.82
N ASN A 59 5.53 1.28 -20.78
CA ASN A 59 4.12 1.03 -20.51
C ASN A 59 3.80 1.22 -19.03
N ALA A 60 2.52 1.26 -18.67
CA ALA A 60 2.10 1.46 -17.28
C ALA A 60 2.23 0.19 -16.42
N GLY A 61 2.80 -0.89 -16.94
CA GLY A 61 2.89 -2.17 -16.26
C GLY A 61 1.53 -2.65 -15.77
N TYR A 62 1.48 -3.17 -14.55
CA TYR A 62 0.23 -3.61 -13.93
C TYR A 62 -0.74 -2.47 -13.62
N ARG A 63 -0.26 -1.21 -13.52
CA ARG A 63 -1.08 -0.06 -13.12
C ARG A 63 -2.20 0.24 -14.12
N GLY A 64 -1.95 0.06 -15.42
CA GLY A 64 -2.96 0.25 -16.46
C GLY A 64 -4.13 -0.76 -16.36
N PRO A 65 -3.87 -2.08 -16.44
CA PRO A 65 -4.93 -3.08 -16.27
C PRO A 65 -5.60 -3.00 -14.88
N LEU A 66 -4.86 -2.69 -13.81
CA LEU A 66 -5.43 -2.50 -12.47
C LEU A 66 -6.42 -1.34 -12.45
N TYR A 67 -6.05 -0.18 -13.01
CA TYR A 67 -6.95 0.97 -13.11
C TYR A 67 -8.25 0.60 -13.81
N ASN A 68 -8.15 -0.12 -14.93
CA ASN A 68 -9.32 -0.55 -15.70
C ASN A 68 -10.23 -1.48 -14.87
N LEU A 69 -9.67 -2.44 -14.12
CA LEU A 69 -10.45 -3.31 -13.24
C LEU A 69 -11.15 -2.52 -12.13
N LEU A 70 -10.45 -1.58 -11.49
CA LEU A 70 -11.02 -0.73 -10.44
C LEU A 70 -12.15 0.14 -11.00
N LYS A 71 -11.94 0.76 -12.16
CA LYS A 71 -12.94 1.60 -12.82
C LYS A 71 -14.18 0.82 -13.24
N GLN A 72 -14.00 -0.35 -13.87
CA GLN A 72 -15.09 -1.23 -14.29
C GLN A 72 -15.92 -1.74 -13.11
N SER A 73 -15.31 -1.86 -11.95
CA SER A 73 -15.98 -2.26 -10.71
C SER A 73 -16.64 -1.11 -9.95
N GLY A 74 -16.73 0.08 -10.56
CA GLY A 74 -17.37 1.27 -9.99
C GLY A 74 -16.54 2.00 -8.93
N ARG A 75 -15.24 1.72 -8.81
CA ARG A 75 -14.38 2.36 -7.81
C ARG A 75 -13.79 3.67 -8.33
N ASN A 76 -13.93 4.71 -7.53
CA ASN A 76 -13.43 6.05 -7.86
C ASN A 76 -12.03 6.20 -7.26
N VAL A 77 -10.98 5.97 -8.08
CA VAL A 77 -9.58 5.95 -7.64
C VAL A 77 -8.73 6.95 -8.40
N LEU A 78 -7.69 7.44 -7.74
CA LEU A 78 -6.66 8.31 -8.31
C LEU A 78 -5.27 7.79 -7.91
N TYR A 79 -4.42 7.53 -8.89
CA TYR A 79 -3.01 7.29 -8.60
C TYR A 79 -2.29 8.58 -8.26
N VAL A 80 -1.52 8.55 -7.18
CA VAL A 80 -0.72 9.67 -6.69
C VAL A 80 0.75 9.29 -6.58
N GLY A 81 1.63 10.29 -6.56
CA GLY A 81 3.08 10.16 -6.50
C GLY A 81 3.76 11.30 -7.21
N SER A 82 5.07 11.43 -7.05
CA SER A 82 5.87 12.50 -7.65
C SER A 82 6.29 12.18 -9.09
N SER A 83 6.44 10.89 -9.42
CA SER A 83 6.80 10.41 -10.75
C SER A 83 5.57 10.22 -11.63
N VAL A 84 5.69 10.60 -12.90
CA VAL A 84 4.71 10.28 -13.95
C VAL A 84 5.27 9.28 -14.96
N PHE A 85 6.36 8.61 -14.59
CA PHE A 85 7.06 7.70 -15.47
C PHE A 85 6.28 6.39 -15.68
N GLY A 86 6.51 5.73 -16.81
CA GLY A 86 5.79 4.50 -17.15
C GLY A 86 4.32 4.71 -17.54
N ARG A 87 3.90 5.93 -17.85
CA ARG A 87 2.60 6.17 -18.46
C ARG A 87 2.70 6.00 -19.98
N VAL A 88 1.72 5.38 -20.57
CA VAL A 88 1.68 5.21 -22.03
C VAL A 88 0.32 5.60 -22.57
N THR A 89 0.34 6.38 -23.61
CA THR A 89 -0.86 6.88 -24.30
C THR A 89 -1.36 5.97 -25.42
N THR A 90 -0.65 4.89 -25.76
CA THR A 90 -0.85 4.18 -27.04
C THR A 90 -0.98 2.67 -26.94
N THR A 91 -1.17 2.08 -25.77
CA THR A 91 -1.26 0.62 -25.59
C THR A 91 -2.70 0.10 -25.46
N THR A 92 -2.84 -1.22 -25.51
CA THR A 92 -4.10 -1.96 -25.34
C THR A 92 -4.81 -1.64 -24.01
N ASN A 93 -4.06 -1.18 -22.98
CA ASN A 93 -4.57 -0.77 -21.67
C ASN A 93 -4.04 0.63 -21.33
N PRO A 94 -4.50 1.69 -22.00
CA PRO A 94 -4.00 3.03 -21.76
C PRO A 94 -4.35 3.48 -20.34
N LEU A 95 -3.39 4.10 -19.68
CA LEU A 95 -3.59 4.78 -18.41
C LEU A 95 -3.87 6.25 -18.71
N PRO A 96 -5.00 6.83 -18.25
CA PRO A 96 -5.27 8.25 -18.43
C PRO A 96 -4.14 9.13 -17.88
N MET A 97 -3.99 10.34 -18.44
CA MET A 97 -2.87 11.23 -18.10
C MET A 97 -2.81 11.59 -16.61
N ASP A 98 -3.97 11.79 -16.00
CA ASP A 98 -4.14 12.08 -14.57
C ASP A 98 -3.91 10.86 -13.66
N GLN A 99 -3.86 9.65 -14.24
CA GLN A 99 -3.57 8.40 -13.53
C GLN A 99 -2.11 7.95 -13.65
N GLY A 100 -1.24 8.78 -14.23
CA GLY A 100 0.16 8.43 -14.47
C GLY A 100 1.05 8.43 -13.22
N HIS A 101 0.60 8.99 -12.12
CA HIS A 101 1.40 9.20 -10.91
C HIS A 101 1.76 7.90 -10.19
N ASN A 102 2.99 7.82 -9.69
CA ASN A 102 3.52 6.68 -8.92
C ASN A 102 4.87 7.03 -8.27
N GLU A 103 5.40 6.12 -7.45
CA GLU A 103 6.77 6.09 -6.94
C GLU A 103 7.45 4.78 -7.35
N GLY A 104 7.33 4.43 -8.63
CA GLY A 104 8.11 3.36 -9.24
C GLY A 104 9.41 3.91 -9.78
N HIS A 105 10.54 3.30 -9.39
CA HIS A 105 11.89 3.77 -9.77
C HIS A 105 12.78 2.59 -10.15
N SER A 106 13.25 2.55 -11.39
CA SER A 106 14.07 1.45 -11.90
C SER A 106 15.32 1.24 -11.07
N SER A 107 15.62 -0.02 -10.79
CA SER A 107 16.79 -0.47 -10.02
C SER A 107 16.81 -0.05 -8.54
N TYR A 108 15.73 0.50 -8.01
CA TYR A 108 15.66 0.84 -6.59
C TYR A 108 15.68 -0.42 -5.73
N SER A 109 16.47 -0.36 -4.67
CA SER A 109 16.46 -1.29 -3.56
C SER A 109 15.50 -0.83 -2.46
N ILE A 110 15.29 -1.68 -1.45
CA ILE A 110 14.49 -1.35 -0.27
C ILE A 110 15.00 -0.08 0.42
N ASN A 111 16.32 0.09 0.53
CA ASN A 111 16.90 1.28 1.14
C ASN A 111 16.68 2.54 0.32
N ASP A 112 16.70 2.44 -1.01
CA ASP A 112 16.42 3.59 -1.86
C ASP A 112 14.99 4.09 -1.60
N ILE A 113 14.00 3.19 -1.55
CA ILE A 113 12.63 3.55 -1.18
C ILE A 113 12.60 4.18 0.22
N ASN A 114 13.20 3.50 1.22
CA ASN A 114 13.16 3.96 2.61
C ASN A 114 13.73 5.38 2.79
N ASN A 115 14.81 5.72 2.07
CA ASN A 115 15.46 7.03 2.15
C ASN A 115 14.61 8.14 1.52
N ASN A 116 13.76 7.80 0.54
CA ASN A 116 12.99 8.77 -0.21
C ASN A 116 11.60 9.07 0.38
N LEU A 117 11.15 8.33 1.38
CA LEU A 117 9.84 8.55 1.98
C LEU A 117 9.71 9.94 2.66
N ASP A 118 10.73 10.33 3.41
CA ASP A 118 10.75 11.53 4.27
C ASP A 118 12.08 12.27 4.22
N GLY A 119 12.86 12.06 3.21
CA GLY A 119 14.14 12.70 2.97
C GLY A 119 14.64 12.41 1.59
N LEU A 120 15.71 13.12 1.24
CA LEU A 120 16.37 12.90 -0.01
C LEU A 120 17.85 12.78 0.19
N ASP A 121 18.38 11.79 -0.41
CA ASP A 121 19.77 11.82 -0.82
C ASP A 121 19.87 12.08 -2.34
N THR A 122 20.09 13.34 -2.71
CA THR A 122 20.30 13.76 -4.11
C THR A 122 21.46 13.04 -4.77
N ALA A 123 22.43 12.55 -4.00
CA ALA A 123 23.58 11.82 -4.51
C ALA A 123 23.22 10.41 -4.96
N THR A 124 22.24 9.76 -4.35
CA THR A 124 21.81 8.40 -4.71
C THR A 124 20.98 8.35 -5.97
N PHE A 125 20.30 9.44 -6.33
CA PHE A 125 19.44 9.51 -7.52
C PHE A 125 20.16 9.38 -8.87
N ASN A 126 21.44 9.57 -8.90
CA ASN A 126 22.24 9.49 -10.13
C ASN A 126 22.79 8.11 -10.43
N ARG A 127 22.41 7.08 -9.65
CA ARG A 127 23.05 5.77 -9.66
C ARG A 127 23.10 5.11 -11.04
N PHE A 128 22.11 5.35 -11.91
CA PHE A 128 22.04 4.69 -13.22
C PHE A 128 21.81 5.60 -14.41
N GLY A 129 21.80 6.92 -14.22
CA GLY A 129 21.60 7.83 -15.34
C GLY A 129 20.25 7.71 -16.08
N GLY A 130 19.31 6.95 -15.53
CA GLY A 130 18.04 6.60 -16.16
C GLY A 130 17.04 7.75 -16.26
N VAL A 131 16.05 7.55 -17.09
CA VAL A 131 14.97 8.51 -17.37
C VAL A 131 13.83 8.47 -16.33
N ASP A 132 13.84 7.49 -15.45
CA ASP A 132 12.86 7.28 -14.37
C ASP A 132 13.27 7.86 -13.02
N ARG A 133 14.17 8.83 -13.06
CA ARG A 133 14.60 9.57 -11.88
C ARG A 133 13.41 10.30 -11.28
N ASP A 134 13.33 10.31 -9.96
CA ASP A 134 12.51 11.32 -9.31
C ASP A 134 13.21 12.70 -9.48
N PRO A 135 12.76 13.54 -10.42
CA PRO A 135 13.36 14.85 -10.62
C PRO A 135 13.15 15.76 -9.40
N ASN A 136 12.26 15.36 -8.52
CA ASN A 136 11.82 16.13 -7.36
C ASN A 136 12.54 15.71 -6.08
N GLY A 137 13.35 14.65 -6.15
CA GLY A 137 14.30 14.35 -5.12
C GLY A 137 13.73 13.86 -3.79
N GLY A 138 12.95 12.77 -3.79
CA GLY A 138 12.47 12.17 -2.54
C GLY A 138 11.39 12.97 -1.83
N HIS A 139 11.33 12.90 -0.50
CA HIS A 139 10.30 13.55 0.30
C HIS A 139 8.88 13.21 -0.17
N TRP A 140 8.67 11.93 -0.55
CA TRP A 140 7.42 11.50 -1.16
C TRP A 140 6.22 11.62 -0.22
N LEU A 141 6.46 11.45 1.06
CA LEU A 141 5.40 11.55 2.05
C LEU A 141 5.39 12.90 2.76
N ASP A 142 6.52 13.41 3.22
CA ASP A 142 6.58 14.66 4.00
C ASP A 142 6.58 15.94 3.17
N GLY A 143 6.79 15.81 1.84
CA GLY A 143 6.78 16.95 0.93
C GLY A 143 8.04 17.83 0.98
N ILE A 144 8.09 18.85 0.13
CA ILE A 144 9.18 19.83 0.05
C ILE A 144 8.60 21.21 0.25
N ALA A 145 9.05 21.90 1.31
CA ALA A 145 8.45 23.17 1.73
C ALA A 145 8.68 24.34 0.78
N SER A 146 9.81 24.35 0.03
CA SER A 146 10.19 25.47 -0.84
C SER A 146 11.14 25.03 -1.95
N GLY A 147 11.32 25.91 -2.95
CA GLY A 147 12.19 25.66 -4.09
C GLY A 147 11.42 25.24 -5.34
N ALA A 148 12.14 24.90 -6.42
CA ALA A 148 11.55 24.56 -7.72
C ALA A 148 10.70 23.28 -7.65
N ASN A 149 10.96 22.41 -6.69
CA ASN A 149 10.28 21.11 -6.49
C ASN A 149 9.35 21.15 -5.27
N ALA A 150 8.97 22.34 -4.80
CA ALA A 150 8.06 22.46 -3.65
C ALA A 150 6.76 21.70 -3.89
N ARG A 151 6.36 20.88 -2.92
CA ARG A 151 5.11 20.10 -2.95
C ARG A 151 4.62 19.83 -1.52
N PRO A 152 3.30 19.73 -1.33
CA PRO A 152 2.74 19.39 -0.03
C PRO A 152 3.09 17.94 0.36
N PRO A 153 3.00 17.59 1.64
CA PRO A 153 3.00 16.21 2.08
C PRO A 153 1.91 15.39 1.39
N ALA A 154 2.21 14.14 1.05
CA ALA A 154 1.22 13.22 0.48
C ALA A 154 0.61 12.32 1.56
N PHE A 155 -0.70 12.19 1.54
CA PHE A 155 -1.49 11.33 2.45
C PHE A 155 -2.35 10.37 1.62
N PRO A 156 -1.74 9.36 0.98
CA PRO A 156 -2.51 8.39 0.21
C PRO A 156 -3.39 7.54 1.13
N ASP A 157 -4.59 7.20 0.68
CA ASP A 157 -5.47 6.28 1.38
C ASP A 157 -4.91 4.86 1.36
N ILE A 158 -4.31 4.48 0.23
CA ILE A 158 -3.67 3.17 0.03
C ILE A 158 -2.25 3.38 -0.53
N ILE A 159 -1.30 2.63 0.01
CA ILE A 159 0.02 2.42 -0.61
C ILE A 159 0.07 0.98 -1.10
N THR A 160 0.38 0.76 -2.39
CA THR A 160 0.76 -0.55 -2.90
C THR A 160 2.28 -0.62 -2.97
N LEU A 161 2.89 -1.57 -2.26
CA LEU A 161 4.34 -1.70 -2.15
C LEU A 161 4.79 -3.05 -2.70
N MET A 162 5.62 -3.04 -3.75
CA MET A 162 6.36 -4.20 -4.22
C MET A 162 7.82 -3.82 -4.45
N ILE A 163 8.71 -4.36 -3.61
CA ILE A 163 10.14 -4.05 -3.61
C ILE A 163 10.94 -5.28 -3.14
N GLY A 164 12.20 -5.35 -3.50
CA GLY A 164 13.12 -6.41 -3.08
C GLY A 164 13.81 -7.11 -4.24
N THR A 165 13.27 -7.04 -5.45
CA THR A 165 13.85 -7.68 -6.65
C THR A 165 15.32 -7.29 -6.86
N ASN A 166 15.67 -6.04 -6.61
CA ASN A 166 17.04 -5.52 -6.75
C ASN A 166 17.94 -5.77 -5.54
N ASN A 167 17.42 -6.37 -4.48
CA ASN A 167 18.19 -6.76 -3.30
C ASN A 167 18.74 -8.20 -3.41
N ALA A 168 18.40 -8.93 -4.46
CA ALA A 168 18.92 -10.27 -4.70
C ALA A 168 20.46 -10.23 -4.84
N GLY A 169 21.15 -11.06 -4.04
CA GLY A 169 22.61 -11.04 -3.92
C GLY A 169 23.13 -10.36 -2.65
N GLY A 170 22.30 -9.62 -1.93
CA GLY A 170 22.58 -9.15 -0.57
C GLY A 170 22.48 -10.28 0.46
N ALA A 171 23.14 -10.10 1.62
CA ALA A 171 22.95 -11.00 2.75
C ALA A 171 21.47 -10.98 3.20
N GLN A 172 20.88 -12.17 3.35
CA GLN A 172 19.44 -12.30 3.61
C GLN A 172 19.00 -11.53 4.86
N THR A 173 19.75 -11.61 5.96
CA THR A 173 19.44 -10.86 7.19
C THR A 173 19.43 -9.36 6.95
N THR A 174 20.39 -8.82 6.20
CA THR A 174 20.44 -7.40 5.86
C THR A 174 19.21 -6.96 5.05
N VAL A 175 18.76 -7.78 4.11
CA VAL A 175 17.57 -7.48 3.28
C VAL A 175 16.30 -7.53 4.13
N GLN A 176 16.22 -8.48 5.06
CA GLN A 176 15.11 -8.59 6.00
C GLN A 176 15.03 -7.37 6.94
N ASP A 177 16.17 -6.96 7.51
CA ASP A 177 16.27 -5.76 8.36
C ASP A 177 15.86 -4.49 7.61
N GLN A 178 16.25 -4.37 6.34
CA GLN A 178 15.85 -3.25 5.49
C GLN A 178 14.34 -3.21 5.25
N LEU A 179 13.71 -4.35 4.96
CA LEU A 179 12.27 -4.43 4.77
C LEU A 179 11.51 -4.11 6.06
N HIS A 180 11.97 -4.68 7.19
CA HIS A 180 11.41 -4.35 8.51
C HIS A 180 11.46 -2.85 8.79
N ALA A 181 12.61 -2.22 8.56
CA ALA A 181 12.79 -0.78 8.75
C ALA A 181 11.86 0.04 7.85
N LEU A 182 11.75 -0.34 6.57
CA LEU A 182 10.86 0.33 5.61
C LEU A 182 9.39 0.24 6.05
N LEU A 183 8.90 -0.95 6.40
CA LEU A 183 7.50 -1.14 6.80
C LEU A 183 7.18 -0.48 8.14
N THR A 184 8.11 -0.52 9.08
CA THR A 184 7.99 0.22 10.35
C THR A 184 7.89 1.72 10.12
N LYS A 185 8.73 2.26 9.22
CA LYS A 185 8.71 3.68 8.85
C LYS A 185 7.39 4.07 8.19
N LEU A 186 6.94 3.31 7.20
CA LEU A 186 5.67 3.55 6.50
C LEU A 186 4.48 3.57 7.47
N THR A 187 4.37 2.56 8.34
CA THR A 187 3.28 2.46 9.32
C THR A 187 3.36 3.51 10.43
N THR A 188 4.51 4.14 10.61
CA THR A 188 4.70 5.25 11.55
C THR A 188 4.37 6.59 10.91
N LEU A 189 4.85 6.83 9.69
CA LEU A 189 4.58 8.08 8.97
C LEU A 189 3.12 8.19 8.52
N ARG A 190 2.48 7.06 8.25
CA ARG A 190 1.11 7.00 7.69
C ARG A 190 0.25 5.98 8.44
N PRO A 191 -0.05 6.21 9.72
CA PRO A 191 -0.77 5.24 10.55
C PRO A 191 -2.21 4.97 10.08
N ASN A 192 -2.80 5.89 9.33
CA ASN A 192 -4.18 5.78 8.78
C ASN A 192 -4.19 5.38 7.29
N THR A 193 -3.07 5.03 6.72
CA THR A 193 -2.97 4.53 5.34
C THR A 193 -2.97 3.00 5.35
N GLN A 194 -3.73 2.37 4.46
CA GLN A 194 -3.59 0.94 4.23
C GLN A 194 -2.35 0.66 3.39
N ILE A 195 -1.42 -0.13 3.90
CA ILE A 195 -0.25 -0.56 3.14
C ILE A 195 -0.48 -1.98 2.64
N VAL A 196 -0.61 -2.11 1.34
CA VAL A 196 -0.78 -3.41 0.66
C VAL A 196 0.59 -3.85 0.16
N VAL A 197 1.19 -4.83 0.83
CA VAL A 197 2.55 -5.30 0.57
C VAL A 197 2.48 -6.54 -0.30
N ALA A 198 3.20 -6.53 -1.42
CA ALA A 198 3.29 -7.67 -2.31
C ALA A 198 4.59 -8.45 -2.12
N GLN A 199 4.47 -9.77 -2.26
CA GLN A 199 5.60 -10.61 -2.59
C GLN A 199 6.14 -10.22 -3.96
N ILE A 200 7.46 -10.43 -4.20
CA ILE A 200 8.04 -10.20 -5.53
C ILE A 200 7.68 -11.35 -6.48
N THR A 201 7.56 -11.03 -7.76
CA THR A 201 7.32 -11.99 -8.83
C THR A 201 8.48 -13.00 -8.97
N PRO A 202 8.25 -14.20 -9.50
CA PRO A 202 9.32 -15.16 -9.75
C PRO A 202 10.39 -14.59 -10.70
N SER A 203 11.67 -14.82 -10.40
CA SER A 203 12.80 -14.42 -11.24
C SER A 203 13.86 -15.51 -11.38
N ASN A 204 13.49 -16.78 -11.22
CA ASN A 204 14.42 -17.93 -11.25
C ASN A 204 15.57 -17.85 -10.22
N ARG A 205 15.42 -17.12 -9.14
CA ARG A 205 16.39 -16.97 -8.05
C ARG A 205 15.88 -17.69 -6.80
N THR A 206 16.78 -18.38 -6.12
CA THR A 206 16.47 -18.97 -4.79
C THR A 206 16.12 -17.90 -3.75
N PHE A 207 16.63 -16.70 -3.93
CA PHE A 207 16.31 -15.52 -3.12
C PHE A 207 14.80 -15.24 -3.06
N ASP A 208 14.09 -15.38 -4.17
CA ASP A 208 12.66 -15.02 -4.26
C ASP A 208 11.83 -15.82 -3.25
N VAL A 209 12.09 -17.09 -3.09
CA VAL A 209 11.35 -17.97 -2.16
C VAL A 209 11.55 -17.54 -0.71
N SER A 210 12.82 -17.37 -0.30
CA SER A 210 13.14 -17.01 1.09
C SER A 210 12.71 -15.58 1.43
N TYR A 211 12.86 -14.67 0.50
CA TYR A 211 12.40 -13.28 0.66
C TYR A 211 10.88 -13.19 0.76
N ASN A 212 10.15 -13.86 -0.11
CA ASN A 212 8.68 -13.87 -0.10
C ASN A 212 8.11 -14.51 1.17
N ALA A 213 8.75 -15.54 1.70
CA ALA A 213 8.39 -16.11 3.00
C ALA A 213 8.58 -15.09 4.13
N PHE A 214 9.66 -14.30 4.09
CA PHE A 214 9.88 -13.24 5.07
C PHE A 214 8.85 -12.10 4.92
N VAL A 215 8.56 -11.64 3.70
CA VAL A 215 7.50 -10.63 3.45
C VAL A 215 6.19 -11.06 4.12
N ALA A 216 5.79 -12.33 3.94
CA ALA A 216 4.56 -12.83 4.53
C ALA A 216 4.59 -12.84 6.06
N SER A 217 5.72 -13.25 6.66
CA SER A 217 5.87 -13.26 8.13
C SER A 217 5.90 -11.87 8.72
N GLU A 218 6.55 -10.91 8.06
CA GLU A 218 6.64 -9.53 8.49
C GLU A 218 5.27 -8.83 8.45
N VAL A 219 4.51 -9.02 7.36
CA VAL A 219 3.14 -8.51 7.27
C VAL A 219 2.26 -9.09 8.37
N ALA A 220 2.35 -10.41 8.64
CA ALA A 220 1.58 -11.04 9.72
C ALA A 220 1.95 -10.47 11.11
N SER A 221 3.23 -10.19 11.35
CA SER A 221 3.69 -9.55 12.60
C SER A 221 3.11 -8.15 12.77
N LEU A 222 3.13 -7.34 11.70
CA LEU A 222 2.55 -5.99 11.73
C LEU A 222 1.04 -6.00 11.90
N GLN A 223 0.33 -6.95 11.30
CA GLN A 223 -1.11 -7.14 11.51
C GLN A 223 -1.41 -7.51 12.98
N ALA A 224 -0.62 -8.39 13.58
CA ALA A 224 -0.74 -8.74 14.99
C ALA A 224 -0.49 -7.52 15.91
N ALA A 225 0.32 -6.55 15.46
CA ALA A 225 0.54 -5.26 16.10
C ALA A 225 -0.51 -4.20 15.72
N SER A 226 -1.65 -4.61 15.15
CA SER A 226 -2.77 -3.75 14.74
C SER A 226 -2.38 -2.64 13.73
N LYS A 227 -1.38 -2.90 12.90
CA LYS A 227 -1.04 -2.00 11.79
C LYS A 227 -1.93 -2.28 10.58
N HIS A 228 -2.27 -1.24 9.83
CA HIS A 228 -3.07 -1.34 8.62
C HIS A 228 -2.22 -1.83 7.44
N VAL A 229 -1.90 -3.11 7.46
CA VAL A 229 -1.12 -3.77 6.41
C VAL A 229 -1.84 -5.01 5.89
N SER A 230 -1.62 -5.36 4.64
CA SER A 230 -2.13 -6.62 4.06
C SER A 230 -1.15 -7.18 3.06
N LEU A 231 -1.20 -8.50 2.84
CA LEU A 231 -0.32 -9.22 1.93
C LEU A 231 -1.01 -9.47 0.59
N VAL A 232 -0.24 -9.36 -0.49
CA VAL A 232 -0.61 -9.84 -1.83
C VAL A 232 0.40 -10.87 -2.31
N ASP A 233 -0.11 -12.03 -2.72
CA ASP A 233 0.72 -13.07 -3.33
C ASP A 233 0.90 -12.78 -4.83
N MET A 234 2.10 -12.37 -5.21
CA MET A 234 2.50 -12.17 -6.61
C MET A 234 3.36 -13.33 -7.14
N TYR A 235 3.57 -14.37 -6.33
CA TYR A 235 4.49 -15.45 -6.63
C TYR A 235 3.76 -16.74 -7.02
N THR A 236 2.82 -17.18 -6.20
CA THR A 236 2.07 -18.41 -6.43
C THR A 236 1.17 -18.28 -7.66
N ASN A 237 1.20 -19.29 -8.52
CA ASN A 237 0.42 -19.30 -9.77
C ASN A 237 0.77 -18.17 -10.75
N PHE A 238 1.94 -17.53 -10.60
CA PHE A 238 2.41 -16.58 -11.61
C PHE A 238 2.55 -17.32 -12.95
N PRO A 239 2.06 -16.76 -14.07
CA PRO A 239 2.07 -17.44 -15.36
C PRO A 239 3.49 -17.83 -15.80
N ALA A 240 3.69 -19.09 -16.22
CA ALA A 240 4.99 -19.59 -16.65
C ALA A 240 5.59 -18.80 -17.84
N ASN A 241 4.74 -18.20 -18.66
CA ASN A 241 5.13 -17.32 -19.78
C ASN A 241 4.90 -15.84 -19.46
N GLY A 242 4.82 -15.48 -18.19
CA GLY A 242 4.50 -14.14 -17.70
C GLY A 242 5.70 -13.18 -17.62
N LEU A 243 6.90 -13.63 -17.96
CA LEU A 243 8.12 -12.82 -17.96
C LEU A 243 8.60 -12.53 -19.36
N TYR A 244 9.33 -11.41 -19.51
CA TYR A 244 10.17 -11.18 -20.67
C TYR A 244 11.37 -12.13 -20.72
N THR A 245 12.13 -12.09 -21.79
CA THR A 245 13.31 -12.95 -22.02
C THR A 245 14.46 -12.70 -21.03
N ASP A 246 14.39 -11.61 -20.27
CA ASP A 246 15.34 -11.32 -19.19
C ASP A 246 15.05 -12.14 -17.91
N ASN A 247 13.95 -12.89 -17.88
CA ASN A 247 13.49 -13.69 -16.74
C ASN A 247 13.36 -12.89 -15.45
N LEU A 248 13.08 -11.61 -15.53
CA LEU A 248 12.97 -10.70 -14.40
C LEU A 248 11.71 -9.84 -14.46
N HIS A 249 11.51 -9.15 -15.59
CA HIS A 249 10.41 -8.23 -15.74
C HIS A 249 9.17 -8.94 -16.30
N PRO A 250 7.99 -8.71 -15.69
CA PRO A 250 6.73 -9.19 -16.24
C PRO A 250 6.45 -8.61 -17.63
N ASN A 251 5.95 -9.46 -18.53
CA ASN A 251 5.35 -9.04 -19.79
C ASN A 251 3.85 -8.76 -19.61
N ASP A 252 3.11 -8.52 -20.69
CA ASP A 252 1.68 -8.19 -20.60
C ASP A 252 0.85 -9.26 -19.89
N ILE A 253 1.20 -10.54 -20.02
CA ILE A 253 0.53 -11.65 -19.30
C ILE A 253 0.82 -11.57 -17.81
N GLY A 254 2.09 -11.35 -17.45
CA GLY A 254 2.50 -11.17 -16.06
C GLY A 254 1.87 -9.91 -15.42
N PHE A 255 1.85 -8.80 -16.15
CA PHE A 255 1.22 -7.58 -15.65
C PHE A 255 -0.29 -7.71 -15.49
N ALA A 256 -0.99 -8.46 -16.37
CA ALA A 256 -2.41 -8.75 -16.20
C ALA A 256 -2.68 -9.61 -14.96
N PHE A 257 -1.83 -10.60 -14.70
CA PHE A 257 -1.89 -11.38 -13.45
C PHE A 257 -1.70 -10.48 -12.22
N MET A 258 -0.64 -9.69 -12.19
CA MET A 258 -0.37 -8.78 -11.08
C MET A 258 -1.52 -7.80 -10.84
N ALA A 259 -2.07 -7.23 -11.90
CA ALA A 259 -3.21 -6.32 -11.81
C ALA A 259 -4.42 -7.00 -11.14
N LYS A 260 -4.68 -8.27 -11.48
CA LYS A 260 -5.76 -9.04 -10.84
C LYS A 260 -5.49 -9.27 -9.36
N GLN A 261 -4.26 -9.61 -8.96
CA GLN A 261 -3.90 -9.80 -7.56
C GLN A 261 -4.05 -8.51 -6.76
N TRP A 262 -3.55 -7.40 -7.30
CA TRP A 262 -3.75 -6.07 -6.69
C TRP A 262 -5.22 -5.72 -6.58
N PHE A 263 -6.00 -5.96 -7.64
CA PHE A 263 -7.43 -5.69 -7.65
C PHE A 263 -8.15 -6.47 -6.54
N ASP A 264 -7.89 -7.77 -6.40
CA ASP A 264 -8.53 -8.61 -5.41
C ASP A 264 -8.22 -8.17 -3.96
N ALA A 265 -7.04 -7.62 -3.73
CA ALA A 265 -6.68 -7.04 -2.44
C ALA A 265 -7.38 -5.69 -2.20
N ILE A 266 -7.28 -4.77 -3.15
CA ILE A 266 -7.82 -3.41 -3.03
C ILE A 266 -9.36 -3.44 -3.01
N ALA A 267 -9.99 -4.33 -3.77
CA ALA A 267 -11.45 -4.45 -3.81
C ALA A 267 -12.08 -4.84 -2.45
N LYS A 268 -11.33 -5.46 -1.57
CA LYS A 268 -11.76 -5.76 -0.19
C LYS A 268 -11.69 -4.55 0.74
N LEU A 269 -10.93 -3.54 0.36
CA LEU A 269 -10.64 -2.33 1.13
C LEU A 269 -11.44 -1.11 0.64
N THR A 270 -12.11 -1.24 -0.49
CA THR A 270 -12.79 -0.15 -1.18
C THR A 270 -14.24 -0.51 -1.44
N VAL A 271 -15.12 0.47 -1.37
CA VAL A 271 -16.54 0.31 -1.70
C VAL A 271 -16.75 0.65 -3.18
N ALA A 272 -17.55 -0.16 -3.89
CA ALA A 272 -18.07 0.20 -5.22
C ALA A 272 -19.21 1.19 -5.08
N HIS A 273 -19.30 2.16 -5.98
CA HIS A 273 -20.34 3.19 -6.04
C HIS A 273 -21.11 3.12 -7.35
#